data_054b95bd4da3de0d8fcd4ec5de934bff
#
_entry.id   054b95bd4da3de0d8fcd4ec5de934bff
#
_cell.length_a   1.000
_cell.length_b   1.000
_cell.length_c   1.000
_cell.angle_alpha   90.00
_cell.angle_beta   90.00
_cell.angle_gamma   90.00
#
_symmetry.space_group_name_H-M   'P 1'
#
loop_
_entity.id
_entity.type
_entity.pdbx_description
1 polymer ?
#
loop_
_entity_poly.entity_id
_entity_poly.type
_entity_poly.pdbx_seq_one_letter_code
_entity_poly.pdbx_strand_id
1 'polypeptide(L)'
;AREELSERLNIDPSKIEVMVPLAVPAPRGNPSQAELEHVRRKYALPEHFILMIGTVEPRHNHQAVFAALADAASPAGVVVCGRRTAWSDYLLGYARARRIAARVDFIYELTPSDLPALFRLARVFAYLPDADAEASVVPVVEALRAGLPMVLSDTQVNREAAGEAAAYVRPEARGEVLAALENALEDVSWRRTMQE
;
A
#
# COMPACT_ATOMS: atom_id res chain seq x y z
N ALA A 1 -9.11 3.42 -19.32
CA ALA A 1 -10.30 2.57 -19.07
C ALA A 1 -11.41 2.77 -20.12
N ARG A 2 -11.97 4.01 -20.31
CA ARG A 2 -13.07 4.24 -21.29
C ARG A 2 -12.66 3.85 -22.71
N GLU A 3 -11.55 4.38 -23.21
CA GLU A 3 -11.03 4.11 -24.56
C GLU A 3 -10.74 2.62 -24.73
N GLU A 4 -10.06 2.02 -23.79
CA GLU A 4 -9.71 0.60 -23.80
C GLU A 4 -10.95 -0.32 -23.83
N LEU A 5 -11.98 -0.03 -23.03
CA LEU A 5 -13.24 -0.77 -23.04
C LEU A 5 -13.97 -0.57 -24.36
N SER A 6 -13.98 0.66 -24.90
CA SER A 6 -14.59 0.98 -26.18
C SER A 6 -13.94 0.18 -27.30
N GLU A 7 -12.61 0.16 -27.36
CA GLU A 7 -11.85 -0.56 -28.38
C GLU A 7 -11.99 -2.09 -28.25
N ARG A 8 -11.78 -2.63 -27.05
CA ARG A 8 -11.81 -4.09 -26.83
C ARG A 8 -13.20 -4.71 -26.97
N LEU A 9 -14.24 -3.99 -26.57
CA LEU A 9 -15.61 -4.49 -26.56
C LEU A 9 -16.46 -3.94 -27.69
N ASN A 10 -15.91 -3.06 -28.56
CA ASN A 10 -16.61 -2.36 -29.61
C ASN A 10 -17.90 -1.66 -29.13
N ILE A 11 -17.78 -0.98 -27.97
CA ILE A 11 -18.85 -0.22 -27.32
C ILE A 11 -18.67 1.26 -27.63
N ASP A 12 -19.75 1.96 -27.98
CA ASP A 12 -19.73 3.41 -28.14
C ASP A 12 -19.23 4.09 -26.84
N PRO A 13 -18.16 4.93 -26.92
CA PRO A 13 -17.59 5.61 -25.74
C PRO A 13 -18.62 6.45 -24.97
N SER A 14 -19.65 6.96 -25.65
CA SER A 14 -20.72 7.76 -25.01
C SER A 14 -21.58 6.94 -24.04
N LYS A 15 -21.55 5.60 -24.16
CA LYS A 15 -22.27 4.66 -23.27
C LYS A 15 -21.44 4.26 -22.05
N ILE A 16 -20.18 4.70 -21.97
CA ILE A 16 -19.25 4.35 -20.87
C ILE A 16 -19.04 5.56 -19.99
N GLU A 17 -19.52 5.51 -18.76
CA GLU A 17 -19.24 6.50 -17.73
C GLU A 17 -18.14 5.99 -16.80
N VAL A 18 -17.09 6.79 -16.62
CA VAL A 18 -15.99 6.47 -15.69
C VAL A 18 -16.28 7.15 -14.37
N MET A 19 -16.50 6.37 -13.35
CA MET A 19 -16.66 6.86 -11.99
C MET A 19 -15.40 6.57 -11.17
N VAL A 20 -14.80 7.61 -10.60
CA VAL A 20 -13.76 7.41 -9.58
C VAL A 20 -14.46 7.05 -8.28
N PRO A 21 -14.03 5.98 -7.56
CA PRO A 21 -14.66 5.58 -6.31
C PRO A 21 -14.29 6.54 -5.17
N LEU A 22 -14.73 7.80 -5.28
CA LEU A 22 -14.54 8.83 -4.24
C LEU A 22 -15.40 8.60 -3.00
N ALA A 23 -16.40 7.76 -3.09
CA ALA A 23 -17.39 7.50 -2.05
C ALA A 23 -17.18 6.18 -1.32
N VAL A 24 -15.94 5.79 -1.05
CA VAL A 24 -15.73 4.85 0.06
C VAL A 24 -16.22 5.57 1.31
N PRO A 25 -17.21 5.04 2.05
CA PRO A 25 -17.67 5.68 3.29
C PRO A 25 -16.43 5.92 4.16
N ALA A 26 -16.13 7.19 4.41
CA ALA A 26 -15.03 7.50 5.31
C ALA A 26 -15.30 6.77 6.62
N PRO A 27 -14.32 6.09 7.20
CA PRO A 27 -14.43 5.62 8.57
C PRO A 27 -14.87 6.82 9.43
N ARG A 28 -15.82 6.62 10.31
CA ARG A 28 -16.41 7.69 11.11
C ARG A 28 -15.32 8.30 12.02
N GLY A 29 -14.76 9.44 11.62
CA GLY A 29 -13.82 10.21 12.43
C GLY A 29 -12.38 9.67 12.44
N ASN A 30 -11.48 10.47 13.02
CA ASN A 30 -10.13 10.01 13.33
C ASN A 30 -10.18 9.02 14.49
N PRO A 31 -9.46 7.89 14.44
CA PRO A 31 -9.37 6.98 15.56
C PRO A 31 -8.85 7.68 16.82
N SER A 32 -9.49 7.40 17.95
CA SER A 32 -9.05 7.87 19.26
C SER A 32 -7.71 7.20 19.64
N GLN A 33 -6.98 7.79 20.59
CA GLN A 33 -5.75 7.20 21.10
C GLN A 33 -5.96 5.78 21.66
N ALA A 34 -7.10 5.54 22.33
CA ALA A 34 -7.44 4.22 22.86
C ALA A 34 -7.67 3.18 21.75
N GLU A 35 -8.30 3.57 20.64
CA GLU A 35 -8.46 2.71 19.46
C GLU A 35 -7.13 2.40 18.79
N LEU A 36 -6.25 3.39 18.65
CA LEU A 36 -4.89 3.18 18.12
C LEU A 36 -4.10 2.19 18.97
N GLU A 37 -4.12 2.35 20.29
CA GLU A 37 -3.44 1.43 21.22
C GLU A 37 -4.06 0.03 21.20
N HIS A 38 -5.39 -0.07 21.10
CA HIS A 38 -6.09 -1.34 20.97
C HIS A 38 -5.64 -2.08 19.72
N VAL A 39 -5.65 -1.42 18.55
CA VAL A 39 -5.27 -2.02 17.27
C VAL A 39 -3.78 -2.41 17.26
N ARG A 40 -2.91 -1.55 17.80
CA ARG A 40 -1.48 -1.87 17.93
C ARG A 40 -1.26 -3.15 18.73
N ARG A 41 -1.93 -3.31 19.87
CA ARG A 41 -1.82 -4.53 20.71
C ARG A 41 -2.46 -5.75 20.06
N LYS A 42 -3.66 -5.58 19.48
CA LYS A 42 -4.42 -6.67 18.86
C LYS A 42 -3.65 -7.38 17.76
N TYR A 43 -2.94 -6.60 16.94
CA TYR A 43 -2.17 -7.12 15.80
C TYR A 43 -0.66 -7.14 16.05
N ALA A 44 -0.21 -6.87 17.28
CA ALA A 44 1.21 -6.81 17.65
C ALA A 44 2.06 -5.94 16.71
N LEU A 45 1.51 -4.78 16.30
CA LEU A 45 2.12 -3.94 15.27
C LEU A 45 3.46 -3.35 15.73
N PRO A 46 4.48 -3.32 14.84
CA PRO A 46 5.73 -2.61 15.10
C PRO A 46 5.50 -1.12 15.36
N GLU A 47 6.46 -0.47 15.99
CA GLU A 47 6.40 0.98 16.21
C GLU A 47 6.39 1.76 14.89
N HIS A 48 7.26 1.36 13.97
CA HIS A 48 7.35 1.91 12.62
C HIS A 48 7.22 0.80 11.59
N PHE A 49 6.27 0.94 10.67
CA PHE A 49 6.06 -0.06 9.63
C PHE A 49 5.56 0.53 8.33
N ILE A 50 5.88 -0.17 7.26
CA ILE A 50 5.32 -0.02 5.92
C ILE A 50 4.06 -0.86 5.88
N LEU A 51 2.93 -0.26 5.50
CA LEU A 51 1.66 -0.96 5.32
C LEU A 51 1.48 -1.34 3.85
N MET A 52 1.16 -2.59 3.61
CA MET A 52 0.71 -3.09 2.30
C MET A 52 -0.69 -3.69 2.46
N ILE A 53 -1.64 -3.32 1.59
CA ILE A 53 -3.01 -3.83 1.62
C ILE A 53 -3.35 -4.44 0.27
N GLY A 54 -3.95 -5.64 0.30
CA GLY A 54 -4.42 -6.35 -0.88
C GLY A 54 -4.27 -7.86 -0.74
N THR A 55 -4.87 -8.61 -1.65
CA THR A 55 -4.69 -10.07 -1.67
C THR A 55 -3.20 -10.41 -1.86
N VAL A 56 -2.70 -11.38 -1.10
CA VAL A 56 -1.29 -11.77 -1.17
C VAL A 56 -1.04 -12.60 -2.44
N GLU A 57 -0.71 -11.91 -3.53
CA GLU A 57 -0.53 -12.48 -4.88
C GLU A 57 0.74 -11.91 -5.55
N PRO A 58 1.33 -12.63 -6.54
CA PRO A 58 2.53 -12.17 -7.25
C PRO A 58 2.40 -10.75 -7.81
N ARG A 59 1.28 -10.46 -8.44
CA ARG A 59 0.99 -9.18 -9.12
C ARG A 59 0.99 -7.94 -8.20
N HIS A 60 0.99 -8.10 -6.88
CA HIS A 60 1.09 -6.99 -5.93
C HIS A 60 2.53 -6.67 -5.50
N ASN A 61 3.52 -7.37 -6.06
CA ASN A 61 4.95 -7.07 -5.91
C ASN A 61 5.44 -6.89 -4.47
N HIS A 62 4.88 -7.67 -3.51
CA HIS A 62 5.36 -7.65 -2.11
C HIS A 62 6.86 -7.90 -2.01
N GLN A 63 7.42 -8.74 -2.92
CA GLN A 63 8.84 -9.03 -2.97
C GLN A 63 9.71 -7.79 -3.21
N ALA A 64 9.23 -6.80 -3.98
CA ALA A 64 9.96 -5.57 -4.23
C ALA A 64 10.18 -4.79 -2.92
N VAL A 65 9.12 -4.67 -2.09
CA VAL A 65 9.22 -4.05 -0.77
C VAL A 65 10.11 -4.86 0.17
N PHE A 66 9.99 -6.19 0.19
CA PHE A 66 10.83 -7.06 1.02
C PHE A 66 12.31 -6.99 0.62
N ALA A 67 12.59 -6.92 -0.69
CA ALA A 67 13.95 -6.76 -1.19
C ALA A 67 14.55 -5.41 -0.76
N ALA A 68 13.80 -4.33 -0.90
CA ALA A 68 14.21 -3.00 -0.46
C ALA A 68 14.41 -2.97 1.07
N LEU A 69 13.50 -3.54 1.84
CA LEU A 69 13.62 -3.61 3.30
C LEU A 69 14.86 -4.37 3.79
N ALA A 70 15.28 -5.41 3.04
CA ALA A 70 16.49 -6.17 3.36
C ALA A 70 17.78 -5.36 3.19
N ASP A 71 17.77 -4.36 2.31
CA ASP A 71 18.92 -3.49 2.04
C ASP A 71 18.83 -2.17 2.82
N ALA A 72 17.63 -1.78 3.27
CA ALA A 72 17.42 -0.52 3.97
C ALA A 72 18.13 -0.50 5.33
N ALA A 73 18.71 0.64 5.67
CA ALA A 73 19.29 0.89 6.99
C ALA A 73 18.21 1.00 8.08
N SER A 74 16.99 1.37 7.72
CA SER A 74 15.86 1.56 8.64
C SER A 74 15.45 0.25 9.33
N PRO A 75 15.19 0.26 10.66
CA PRO A 75 14.70 -0.88 11.41
C PRO A 75 13.20 -1.14 11.22
N ALA A 76 12.50 -0.36 10.40
CA ALA A 76 11.06 -0.47 10.21
C ALA A 76 10.64 -1.88 9.77
N GLY A 77 9.44 -2.30 10.18
CA GLY A 77 8.80 -3.54 9.75
C GLY A 77 7.96 -3.36 8.49
N VAL A 78 7.43 -4.46 7.98
CA VAL A 78 6.37 -4.48 6.95
C VAL A 78 5.17 -5.23 7.50
N VAL A 79 4.00 -4.63 7.41
CA VAL A 79 2.72 -5.27 7.73
C VAL A 79 1.94 -5.47 6.43
N VAL A 80 1.73 -6.72 6.07
CA VAL A 80 0.94 -7.11 4.89
C VAL A 80 -0.45 -7.50 5.35
N CYS A 81 -1.45 -6.71 4.96
CA CYS A 81 -2.85 -6.94 5.33
C CYS A 81 -3.65 -7.39 4.10
N GLY A 82 -4.20 -8.61 4.15
CA GLY A 82 -5.03 -9.09 3.06
C GLY A 82 -5.25 -10.59 3.06
N ARG A 83 -6.02 -11.05 2.08
CA ARG A 83 -6.37 -12.48 1.99
C ARG A 83 -5.14 -13.35 1.77
N ARG A 84 -5.02 -14.41 2.59
CA ARG A 84 -3.98 -15.43 2.44
C ARG A 84 -4.18 -16.23 1.15
N THR A 85 -3.08 -16.52 0.48
CA THR A 85 -3.01 -17.43 -0.68
C THR A 85 -1.79 -18.34 -0.53
N ALA A 86 -1.58 -19.26 -1.46
CA ALA A 86 -0.34 -20.08 -1.51
C ALA A 86 0.93 -19.19 -1.65
N TRP A 87 0.79 -17.98 -2.23
CA TRP A 87 1.88 -17.02 -2.34
C TRP A 87 2.37 -16.48 -0.99
N SER A 88 1.51 -16.51 0.04
CA SER A 88 1.89 -16.09 1.39
C SER A 88 3.02 -16.94 1.97
N ASP A 89 2.98 -18.26 1.75
CA ASP A 89 4.00 -19.17 2.24
C ASP A 89 5.33 -18.99 1.47
N TYR A 90 5.26 -18.72 0.18
CA TYR A 90 6.41 -18.34 -0.63
C TYR A 90 7.06 -17.04 -0.10
N LEU A 91 6.26 -15.98 0.18
CA LEU A 91 6.77 -14.71 0.72
C LEU A 91 7.43 -14.89 2.09
N LEU A 92 6.88 -15.74 2.96
CA LEU A 92 7.52 -16.07 4.24
C LEU A 92 8.88 -16.75 4.03
N GLY A 93 8.99 -17.67 3.07
CA GLY A 93 10.24 -18.28 2.66
C GLY A 93 11.24 -17.25 2.13
N TYR A 94 10.78 -16.33 1.30
CA TYR A 94 11.58 -15.24 0.75
C TYR A 94 12.10 -14.30 1.85
N ALA A 95 11.25 -13.93 2.81
CA ALA A 95 11.64 -13.11 3.96
C ALA A 95 12.70 -13.77 4.83
N ARG A 96 12.58 -15.10 5.05
CA ARG A 96 13.61 -15.88 5.78
C ARG A 96 14.94 -15.89 5.03
N ALA A 97 14.93 -16.15 3.73
CA ALA A 97 16.13 -16.15 2.89
C ALA A 97 16.83 -14.78 2.90
N ARG A 98 16.09 -13.70 3.03
CA ARG A 98 16.59 -12.32 3.12
C ARG A 98 16.91 -11.86 4.55
N ARG A 99 16.71 -12.73 5.58
CA ARG A 99 16.94 -12.45 7.00
C ARG A 99 16.10 -11.29 7.56
N ILE A 100 14.93 -11.07 7.00
CA ILE A 100 13.97 -10.03 7.42
C ILE A 100 12.68 -10.60 8.00
N ALA A 101 12.58 -11.93 8.18
CA ALA A 101 11.34 -12.57 8.63
C ALA A 101 10.81 -12.02 9.97
N ALA A 102 11.70 -11.59 10.86
CA ALA A 102 11.33 -10.95 12.13
C ALA A 102 10.77 -9.50 11.98
N ARG A 103 10.81 -8.96 10.77
CA ARG A 103 10.35 -7.61 10.42
C ARG A 103 9.13 -7.64 9.50
N VAL A 104 8.55 -8.83 9.24
CA VAL A 104 7.42 -9.00 8.32
C VAL A 104 6.28 -9.68 9.04
N ASP A 105 5.16 -8.98 9.15
CA ASP A 105 3.94 -9.45 9.77
C ASP A 105 2.82 -9.55 8.74
N PHE A 106 1.97 -10.57 8.86
CA PHE A 106 0.80 -10.76 8.02
C PHE A 106 -0.48 -10.70 8.85
N ILE A 107 -1.42 -9.86 8.43
CA ILE A 107 -2.77 -9.78 8.97
C ILE A 107 -3.74 -10.32 7.93
N TYR A 108 -4.19 -11.57 8.11
CA TYR A 108 -5.12 -12.21 7.17
C TYR A 108 -6.58 -11.95 7.52
N GLU A 109 -6.86 -11.63 8.78
CA GLU A 109 -8.19 -11.38 9.32
C GLU A 109 -8.24 -10.01 10.01
N LEU A 110 -8.32 -8.95 9.19
CA LEU A 110 -8.52 -7.60 9.70
C LEU A 110 -10.00 -7.37 9.98
N THR A 111 -10.31 -6.90 11.18
CA THR A 111 -11.65 -6.38 11.49
C THR A 111 -11.85 -5.06 10.73
N PRO A 112 -12.92 -4.89 9.92
CA PRO A 112 -13.09 -3.70 9.08
C PRO A 112 -13.07 -2.37 9.86
N SER A 113 -13.55 -2.35 11.11
CA SER A 113 -13.49 -1.16 11.97
C SER A 113 -12.08 -0.76 12.39
N ASP A 114 -11.11 -1.67 12.32
CA ASP A 114 -9.72 -1.42 12.73
C ASP A 114 -8.88 -0.83 11.59
N LEU A 115 -9.38 -0.89 10.36
CA LEU A 115 -8.66 -0.42 9.17
C LEU A 115 -8.22 1.06 9.26
N PRO A 116 -9.05 2.01 9.73
CA PRO A 116 -8.63 3.40 9.89
C PRO A 116 -7.46 3.57 10.86
N ALA A 117 -7.51 2.83 11.96
CA ALA A 117 -6.42 2.86 12.94
C ALA A 117 -5.14 2.25 12.37
N LEU A 118 -5.25 1.20 11.55
CA LEU A 118 -4.10 0.59 10.88
C LEU A 118 -3.42 1.59 9.93
N PHE A 119 -4.17 2.30 9.10
CA PHE A 119 -3.63 3.37 8.26
C PHE A 119 -2.97 4.47 9.09
N ARG A 120 -3.60 4.88 10.20
CA ARG A 120 -3.07 5.96 11.05
C ARG A 120 -1.81 5.57 11.80
N LEU A 121 -1.62 4.29 12.11
CA LEU A 121 -0.43 3.75 12.79
C LEU A 121 0.74 3.50 11.86
N ALA A 122 0.48 3.30 10.58
CA ALA A 122 1.52 3.07 9.58
C ALA A 122 2.39 4.32 9.36
N ARG A 123 3.63 4.10 8.95
CA ARG A 123 4.57 5.16 8.60
C ARG A 123 4.50 5.53 7.13
N VAL A 124 4.30 4.51 6.29
CA VAL A 124 4.26 4.60 4.82
C VAL A 124 3.26 3.57 4.32
N PHE A 125 2.53 3.89 3.28
CA PHE A 125 1.73 2.94 2.51
C PHE A 125 2.46 2.58 1.22
N ALA A 126 2.77 1.30 1.03
CA ALA A 126 3.35 0.80 -0.21
C ALA A 126 2.33 -0.01 -1.00
N TYR A 127 2.07 0.39 -2.24
CA TYR A 127 1.13 -0.29 -3.13
C TYR A 127 1.71 -0.36 -4.54
N LEU A 128 2.25 -1.53 -4.88
CA LEU A 128 3.08 -1.74 -6.06
C LEU A 128 2.50 -2.78 -7.04
N PRO A 129 1.19 -2.74 -7.39
CA PRO A 129 0.66 -3.71 -8.35
C PRO A 129 1.28 -3.53 -9.73
N ASP A 130 1.27 -4.62 -10.52
CA ASP A 130 1.60 -4.57 -11.94
C ASP A 130 0.60 -3.68 -12.68
N ALA A 131 1.04 -2.99 -13.73
CA ALA A 131 0.23 -2.04 -14.47
C ALA A 131 -1.07 -2.64 -15.05
N ASP A 132 -1.01 -3.91 -15.43
CA ASP A 132 -2.14 -4.64 -16.03
C ASP A 132 -2.98 -5.43 -15.01
N ALA A 133 -2.58 -5.41 -13.74
CA ALA A 133 -3.09 -6.36 -12.74
C ALA A 133 -4.17 -5.79 -11.83
N GLU A 134 -4.26 -4.49 -11.67
CA GLU A 134 -5.11 -3.87 -10.66
C GLU A 134 -5.75 -2.57 -11.16
N ALA A 135 -7.06 -2.57 -11.20
CA ALA A 135 -7.84 -1.36 -11.49
C ALA A 135 -8.41 -0.70 -10.23
N SER A 136 -8.21 -1.31 -9.05
CA SER A 136 -8.78 -0.80 -7.80
C SER A 136 -7.87 0.22 -7.15
N VAL A 137 -8.33 1.45 -7.07
CA VAL A 137 -7.65 2.55 -6.37
C VAL A 137 -8.14 2.73 -4.93
N VAL A 138 -9.04 1.89 -4.46
CA VAL A 138 -9.64 2.02 -3.12
C VAL A 138 -8.57 2.11 -2.02
N PRO A 139 -7.56 1.23 -1.95
CA PRO A 139 -6.53 1.32 -0.91
C PRO A 139 -5.70 2.61 -1.00
N VAL A 140 -5.47 3.13 -2.21
CA VAL A 140 -4.76 4.40 -2.45
C VAL A 140 -5.57 5.57 -1.92
N VAL A 141 -6.89 5.61 -2.22
CA VAL A 141 -7.80 6.66 -1.74
C VAL A 141 -7.92 6.62 -0.20
N GLU A 142 -7.92 5.44 0.40
CA GLU A 142 -7.94 5.30 1.86
C GLU A 142 -6.64 5.80 2.51
N ALA A 143 -5.48 5.48 1.94
CA ALA A 143 -4.19 5.99 2.40
C ALA A 143 -4.12 7.53 2.27
N LEU A 144 -4.58 8.07 1.15
CA LEU A 144 -4.65 9.52 0.91
C LEU A 144 -5.51 10.22 1.97
N ARG A 145 -6.70 9.68 2.26
CA ARG A 145 -7.60 10.20 3.32
C ARG A 145 -6.98 10.15 4.71
N ALA A 146 -6.16 9.15 4.98
CA ALA A 146 -5.44 9.04 6.25
C ALA A 146 -4.26 10.01 6.35
N GLY A 147 -3.93 10.73 5.27
CA GLY A 147 -2.72 11.55 5.18
C GLY A 147 -1.45 10.72 5.28
N LEU A 148 -1.49 9.48 4.81
CA LEU A 148 -0.36 8.57 4.91
C LEU A 148 0.53 8.72 3.67
N PRO A 149 1.83 9.01 3.83
CA PRO A 149 2.78 9.04 2.72
C PRO A 149 2.78 7.74 1.93
N MET A 150 2.83 7.85 0.61
CA MET A 150 2.62 6.71 -0.28
C MET A 150 3.81 6.46 -1.20
N VAL A 151 4.15 5.20 -1.38
CA VAL A 151 5.03 4.71 -2.45
C VAL A 151 4.21 3.79 -3.34
N LEU A 152 3.97 4.21 -4.57
CA LEU A 152 3.06 3.56 -5.50
C LEU A 152 3.79 3.12 -6.77
N SER A 153 3.32 2.04 -7.41
CA SER A 153 3.79 1.73 -8.77
C SER A 153 3.43 2.86 -9.73
N ASP A 154 4.35 3.15 -10.64
CA ASP A 154 4.19 4.20 -11.66
C ASP A 154 3.21 3.75 -12.74
N THR A 155 1.92 3.84 -12.44
CA THR A 155 0.83 3.53 -13.34
C THR A 155 -0.08 4.74 -13.51
N GLN A 156 -0.75 4.81 -14.67
CA GLN A 156 -1.70 5.89 -14.92
C GLN A 156 -2.80 5.92 -13.84
N VAL A 157 -3.28 4.75 -13.43
CA VAL A 157 -4.36 4.62 -12.42
C VAL A 157 -3.93 5.18 -11.06
N ASN A 158 -2.72 4.87 -10.61
CA ASN A 158 -2.19 5.40 -9.36
C ASN A 158 -1.93 6.91 -9.44
N ARG A 159 -1.42 7.40 -10.59
CA ARG A 159 -1.21 8.85 -10.80
C ARG A 159 -2.53 9.62 -10.82
N GLU A 160 -3.57 9.08 -11.44
CA GLU A 160 -4.91 9.69 -11.42
C GLU A 160 -5.51 9.73 -10.01
N ALA A 161 -5.25 8.71 -9.18
CA ALA A 161 -5.81 8.60 -7.83
C ALA A 161 -5.08 9.46 -6.80
N ALA A 162 -3.74 9.53 -6.85
CA ALA A 162 -2.93 10.15 -5.80
C ALA A 162 -2.25 11.47 -6.24
N GLY A 163 -2.22 11.79 -7.54
CA GLY A 163 -1.63 13.04 -8.03
C GLY A 163 -0.18 13.22 -7.57
N GLU A 164 0.11 14.30 -6.86
CA GLU A 164 1.45 14.61 -6.34
C GLU A 164 1.67 14.07 -4.91
N ALA A 165 0.66 13.44 -4.30
CA ALA A 165 0.72 12.97 -2.92
C ALA A 165 1.44 11.60 -2.76
N ALA A 166 2.21 11.15 -3.75
CA ALA A 166 2.91 9.88 -3.71
C ALA A 166 4.25 9.91 -4.45
N ALA A 167 5.19 9.08 -4.00
CA ALA A 167 6.36 8.71 -4.80
C ALA A 167 5.98 7.56 -5.74
N TYR A 168 6.32 7.71 -7.02
CA TYR A 168 6.04 6.71 -8.04
C TYR A 168 7.31 5.96 -8.40
N VAL A 169 7.24 4.63 -8.38
CA VAL A 169 8.38 3.74 -8.63
C VAL A 169 8.00 2.62 -9.59
N ARG A 170 9.00 2.07 -10.27
CA ARG A 170 8.86 0.82 -11.01
C ARG A 170 9.16 -0.34 -10.05
N PRO A 171 8.23 -1.27 -9.84
CA PRO A 171 8.41 -2.37 -8.87
C PRO A 171 9.65 -3.23 -9.13
N GLU A 172 10.05 -3.37 -10.40
CA GLU A 172 11.25 -4.10 -10.83
C GLU A 172 12.56 -3.31 -10.62
N ALA A 173 12.48 -1.99 -10.46
CA ALA A 173 13.63 -1.11 -10.23
C ALA A 173 13.94 -1.03 -8.73
N ARG A 174 14.63 -2.06 -8.19
CA ARG A 174 14.95 -2.19 -6.76
C ARG A 174 15.51 -0.92 -6.12
N GLY A 175 16.39 -0.20 -6.83
CA GLY A 175 16.99 1.04 -6.32
C GLY A 175 15.98 2.17 -6.16
N GLU A 176 14.98 2.28 -7.06
CA GLU A 176 13.91 3.27 -6.94
C GLU A 176 13.01 2.96 -5.74
N VAL A 177 12.63 1.67 -5.58
CA VAL A 177 11.80 1.23 -4.45
C VAL A 177 12.52 1.47 -3.13
N LEU A 178 13.81 1.12 -3.04
CA LEU A 178 14.64 1.35 -1.84
C LEU A 178 14.68 2.83 -1.50
N ALA A 179 15.10 3.68 -2.44
CA ALA A 179 15.25 5.12 -2.21
C ALA A 179 13.93 5.78 -1.79
N ALA A 180 12.81 5.42 -2.45
CA ALA A 180 11.50 5.95 -2.11
C ALA A 180 11.05 5.53 -0.70
N LEU A 181 11.28 4.27 -0.32
CA LEU A 181 10.93 3.77 1.02
C LEU A 181 11.81 4.39 2.11
N GLU A 182 13.12 4.54 1.89
CA GLU A 182 14.04 5.20 2.84
C GLU A 182 13.63 6.66 3.05
N ASN A 183 13.39 7.43 1.99
CA ASN A 183 12.89 8.80 2.09
C ASN A 183 11.58 8.87 2.86
N ALA A 184 10.62 7.98 2.55
CA ALA A 184 9.34 7.95 3.23
C ALA A 184 9.44 7.56 4.72
N LEU A 185 10.38 6.72 5.10
CA LEU A 185 10.58 6.29 6.48
C LEU A 185 11.34 7.32 7.32
N GLU A 186 12.34 7.99 6.76
CA GLU A 186 13.33 8.78 7.51
C GLU A 186 13.15 10.29 7.32
N ASP A 187 12.82 10.77 6.14
CA ASP A 187 12.71 12.19 5.85
C ASP A 187 11.37 12.77 6.31
N VAL A 188 11.41 13.56 7.40
CA VAL A 188 10.24 14.26 7.94
C VAL A 188 9.74 15.33 6.98
N SER A 189 10.65 16.03 6.28
CA SER A 189 10.28 17.11 5.35
C SER A 189 9.58 16.54 4.13
N TRP A 190 10.08 15.45 3.58
CA TRP A 190 9.48 14.73 2.46
C TRP A 190 8.07 14.24 2.81
N ARG A 191 7.88 13.64 4.00
CA ARG A 191 6.55 13.22 4.46
C ARG A 191 5.57 14.37 4.58
N ARG A 192 6.01 15.53 5.06
CA ARG A 192 5.15 16.73 5.16
C ARG A 192 4.70 17.20 3.77
N THR A 193 5.62 17.27 2.81
CA THR A 193 5.30 17.66 1.41
C THR A 193 4.27 16.71 0.77
N MET A 194 4.35 15.40 1.07
CA MET A 194 3.40 14.42 0.55
C MET A 194 2.03 14.44 1.27
N GLN A 195 1.89 15.18 2.37
CA GLN A 195 0.65 15.31 3.14
C GLN A 195 -0.11 16.62 2.84
N GLU A 196 0.54 17.59 2.18
CA GLU A 196 -0.03 18.87 1.73
C GLU A 196 -0.70 18.73 0.35
#